data_26ef764e6f26ea7b2d46f858ea56f844
#
_entry.id   26ef764e6f26ea7b2d46f858ea56f844
#
_cell.length_a   1.000
_cell.length_b   1.000
_cell.length_c   1.000
_cell.angle_alpha   90.00
_cell.angle_beta   90.00
_cell.angle_gamma   90.00
#
_symmetry.space_group_name_H-M   'P 1'
#
loop_
_entity.id
_entity.type
_entity.pdbx_description
1 polymer ?
#
loop_
_entity_poly.entity_id
_entity_poly.type
_entity_poly.pdbx_seq_one_letter_code
_entity_poly.pdbx_strand_id
1 'polypeptide(L)' 'MTAKELEYRGRKLIARQYANGWQIEIRPLQTGPIKHTMIFRELSEAIDAAKKIVDANR' A
#
# COMPACT_ATOMS: atom_id res chain seq x y z
N MET A 1 -9.67 -14.80 -3.06
CA MET A 1 -8.51 -13.92 -3.01
C MET A 1 -8.90 -12.53 -3.45
N THR A 2 -8.76 -11.57 -2.57
CA THR A 2 -9.17 -10.22 -2.90
C THR A 2 -7.96 -9.29 -2.83
N ALA A 3 -7.62 -8.73 -3.96
CA ALA A 3 -6.63 -7.67 -4.04
C ALA A 3 -7.36 -6.44 -4.57
N LYS A 4 -7.14 -5.31 -3.90
CA LYS A 4 -7.73 -4.04 -4.34
C LYS A 4 -6.60 -3.13 -4.80
N GLU A 5 -6.84 -2.45 -5.91
CA GLU A 5 -5.90 -1.48 -6.43
C GLU A 5 -6.43 -0.08 -6.23
N LEU A 6 -5.53 0.77 -5.74
CA LEU A 6 -5.84 2.18 -5.56
C LEU A 6 -4.73 2.98 -6.19
N GLU A 7 -5.05 4.23 -6.51
CA GLU A 7 -4.04 5.16 -7.00
C GLU A 7 -3.98 6.35 -6.06
N TYR A 8 -2.78 6.72 -5.65
CA TYR A 8 -2.59 7.83 -4.73
C TYR A 8 -1.34 8.60 -5.14
N ARG A 9 -1.53 9.86 -5.51
CA ARG A 9 -0.46 10.75 -5.95
C ARG A 9 0.38 10.12 -7.07
N GLY A 10 -0.31 9.44 -8.01
CA GLY A 10 0.33 8.81 -9.14
C GLY A 10 0.99 7.47 -8.86
N ARG A 11 0.90 6.97 -7.64
CA ARG A 11 1.47 5.67 -7.28
C ARG A 11 0.38 4.64 -7.12
N LYS A 12 0.67 3.40 -7.49
CA LYS A 12 -0.29 2.31 -7.33
C LYS A 12 -0.13 1.67 -5.97
N LEU A 13 -1.24 1.59 -5.26
CA LEU A 13 -1.30 0.93 -3.96
C LEU A 13 -2.12 -0.34 -4.12
N ILE A 14 -1.51 -1.49 -3.89
CA ILE A 14 -2.17 -2.77 -4.04
C ILE A 14 -2.39 -3.36 -2.65
N ALA A 15 -3.66 -3.47 -2.27
CA ALA A 15 -4.02 -4.04 -0.97
C ALA A 15 -4.15 -5.54 -1.11
N ARG A 16 -3.38 -6.27 -0.31
CA ARG A 16 -3.42 -7.72 -0.27
C ARG A 16 -3.88 -8.17 1.09
N GLN A 17 -4.81 -9.11 1.11
CA GLN A 17 -5.34 -9.64 2.34
C GLN A 17 -4.60 -10.92 2.71
N TYR A 18 -4.17 -10.98 3.97
CA TYR A 18 -3.53 -12.16 4.53
C TYR A 18 -4.33 -12.66 5.73
N ALA A 19 -3.95 -13.80 6.25
CA ALA A 19 -4.67 -14.39 7.38
C ALA A 19 -4.66 -13.47 8.60
N ASN A 20 -3.60 -12.67 8.76
CA ASN A 20 -3.44 -11.80 9.93
C ASN A 20 -3.74 -10.33 9.61
N GLY A 21 -4.23 -10.02 8.41
CA GLY A 21 -4.62 -8.65 8.11
C GLY A 21 -4.34 -8.22 6.70
N TRP A 22 -4.10 -6.93 6.53
CA TRP A 22 -3.91 -6.31 5.22
C TRP A 22 -2.53 -5.71 5.11
N GLN A 23 -1.93 -5.87 3.94
CA GLN A 23 -0.65 -5.25 3.61
C GLN A 23 -0.80 -4.51 2.29
N ILE A 24 -0.21 -3.33 2.20
CA ILE A 24 -0.27 -2.53 0.99
C ILE A 24 1.08 -2.57 0.30
N GLU A 25 1.08 -2.96 -0.96
CA GLU A 25 2.26 -2.87 -1.80
C GLU A 25 2.23 -1.54 -2.53
N ILE A 26 3.32 -0.78 -2.41
CA ILE A 26 3.40 0.56 -3.01
C ILE A 26 4.33 0.47 -4.20
N ARG A 27 3.78 0.63 -5.40
CA ARG A 27 4.56 0.56 -6.62
C ARG A 27 5.02 1.94 -7.05
N PRO A 28 6.26 2.08 -7.47
CA PRO A 28 6.76 3.38 -7.92
C PRO A 28 6.14 3.77 -9.25
N LEU A 29 6.20 5.06 -9.57
CA LEU A 29 5.68 5.58 -10.84
C LEU A 29 6.46 5.05 -12.03
N GLN A 30 7.76 4.92 -11.88
CA GLN A 30 8.61 4.47 -12.97
C GLN A 30 9.46 3.31 -12.49
N THR A 31 10.76 3.50 -12.42
CA THR A 31 11.65 2.45 -11.93
C THR A 31 12.06 2.77 -10.50
N GLY A 32 12.16 1.74 -9.68
CA GLY A 32 12.54 1.94 -8.30
C GLY A 32 12.09 0.76 -7.45
N PRO A 33 12.48 0.75 -6.19
CA PRO A 33 12.12 -0.36 -5.30
C PRO A 33 10.63 -0.33 -4.96
N ILE A 34 10.06 -1.52 -4.86
CA ILE A 34 8.69 -1.69 -4.41
C ILE A 34 8.72 -1.70 -2.89
N LYS A 35 7.86 -0.89 -2.27
CA LYS A 35 7.79 -0.80 -0.82
C LYS A 35 6.51 -1.45 -0.33
N HIS A 36 6.51 -1.88 0.92
CA HIS A 36 5.35 -2.50 1.54
C HIS A 36 5.11 -1.87 2.90
N THR A 37 3.84 -1.81 3.29
CA THR A 37 3.51 -1.45 4.66
C THR A 37 3.64 -2.67 5.56
N MET A 38 3.55 -2.45 6.85
CA MET A 38 3.34 -3.54 7.79
C MET A 38 1.95 -4.11 7.58
N ILE A 39 1.68 -5.24 8.22
CA ILE A 39 0.34 -5.85 8.14
C ILE A 39 -0.53 -5.23 9.21
N PHE A 40 -1.69 -4.72 8.80
CA PHE A 40 -2.65 -4.09 9.69
C PHE A 40 -3.93 -4.90 9.70
N ARG A 41 -4.64 -4.87 10.82
CA ARG A 41 -5.90 -5.59 10.94
C ARG A 41 -6.97 -5.00 10.04
N GLU A 42 -7.01 -3.68 9.94
CA GLU A 42 -8.03 -2.98 9.18
C GLU A 42 -7.46 -2.47 7.87
N LEU A 43 -8.25 -2.60 6.80
CA LEU A 43 -7.83 -2.11 5.50
C LEU A 43 -7.60 -0.61 5.53
N SER A 44 -8.45 0.13 6.22
CA SER A 44 -8.31 1.59 6.28
C SER A 44 -7.01 2.00 6.93
N GLU A 45 -6.58 1.28 7.98
CA GLU A 45 -5.31 1.56 8.62
C GLU A 45 -4.14 1.30 7.69
N ALA A 46 -4.20 0.21 6.93
CA ALA A 46 -3.15 -0.12 5.98
C ALA A 46 -3.05 0.94 4.89
N ILE A 47 -4.20 1.40 4.40
CA ILE A 47 -4.22 2.42 3.36
C ILE A 47 -3.64 3.74 3.90
N ASP A 48 -4.01 4.12 5.12
CA ASP A 48 -3.47 5.33 5.72
C ASP A 48 -1.96 5.26 5.88
N ALA A 49 -1.45 4.10 6.29
CA ALA A 49 -0.02 3.91 6.44
C ALA A 49 0.68 4.03 5.08
N ALA A 50 0.09 3.46 4.03
CA ALA A 50 0.66 3.55 2.69
C ALA A 50 0.70 5.00 2.22
N LYS A 51 -0.37 5.75 2.46
CA LYS A 51 -0.40 7.16 2.07
C LYS A 51 0.68 7.96 2.79
N LYS A 52 0.91 7.67 4.06
CA LYS A 52 1.97 8.36 4.80
C LYS A 52 3.35 8.05 4.23
N ILE A 53 3.57 6.81 3.80
CA ILE A 53 4.84 6.44 3.18
C ILE A 53 5.03 7.20 1.88
N VAL A 54 4.00 7.29 1.05
CA VAL A 54 4.07 8.03 -0.20
C VAL A 54 4.36 9.50 0.07
N ASP A 55 3.67 10.09 1.05
CA ASP A 55 3.85 11.51 1.38
C ASP A 55 5.25 11.79 1.90
N ALA A 56 5.82 10.85 2.64
CA ALA A 56 7.16 11.04 3.20
C ALA A 56 8.25 10.94 2.15
N ASN A 57 7.97 10.30 1.02
CA ASN A 57 8.95 10.07 -0.03
C ASN A 57 8.69 10.91 -1.29
N ARG A 58 8.14 12.07 -1.10
CA ARG A 58 7.88 13.00 -2.21
C ARG A 58 9.12 13.63 -2.75
#